data_ab853c6613aa1eefd8eff10fb10b5a05
#
_entry.id   ab853c6613aa1eefd8eff10fb10b5a05
#
_cell.length_a   1.000
_cell.length_b   1.000
_cell.length_c   1.000
_cell.angle_alpha   90.00
_cell.angle_beta   90.00
_cell.angle_gamma   90.00
#
_symmetry.space_group_name_H-M   'P 1'
#
loop_
_entity.id
_entity.type
_entity.pdbx_description
1 polymer ?
#
loop_
_entity_poly.entity_id
_entity_poly.type
_entity_poly.pdbx_seq_one_letter_code
_entity_poly.pdbx_strand_id
1 'polypeptide(L)'
;MTDTTPSLMAFSSLGLPPFLLESLSVLGYEEATPIQAETIPALMANRDVVGIAQTGTGKTAAFALPALAKLDYKRRNPQVLVLCPTRELSMQVADAFRSYAKSSDGCRVVALCGGNDMR
;
A
#
# COMPACT_ATOMS: atom_id res chain seq x y z
N MET A 1 19.77 -30.04 -10.59
CA MET A 1 20.19 -28.65 -10.40
C MET A 1 19.05 -27.88 -9.73
N THR A 2 19.33 -27.39 -8.54
CA THR A 2 18.33 -26.64 -7.80
C THR A 2 18.27 -25.20 -8.31
N ASP A 3 17.07 -24.75 -8.58
CA ASP A 3 16.85 -23.35 -8.89
C ASP A 3 17.13 -22.51 -7.63
N THR A 4 18.09 -21.60 -7.73
CA THR A 4 18.46 -20.73 -6.61
C THR A 4 17.63 -19.47 -6.54
N THR A 5 16.72 -19.25 -7.49
CA THR A 5 15.82 -18.09 -7.48
C THR A 5 14.77 -18.26 -6.39
N PRO A 6 14.70 -17.36 -5.39
CA PRO A 6 13.67 -17.47 -4.36
C PRO A 6 12.28 -17.39 -4.97
N SER A 7 11.36 -18.22 -4.52
CA SER A 7 9.95 -18.09 -4.87
C SER A 7 9.41 -16.80 -4.26
N LEU A 8 8.62 -16.04 -5.03
CA LEU A 8 7.93 -14.86 -4.51
C LEU A 8 6.78 -15.32 -3.62
N MET A 9 6.55 -14.58 -2.55
CA MET A 9 5.45 -14.86 -1.63
C MET A 9 4.14 -14.34 -2.20
N ALA A 10 3.08 -15.11 -2.04
CA ALA A 10 1.74 -14.65 -2.39
C ALA A 10 1.29 -13.58 -1.40
N PHE A 11 0.56 -12.58 -1.88
CA PHE A 11 -0.02 -11.55 -1.00
C PHE A 11 -0.91 -12.15 0.08
N SER A 12 -1.58 -13.27 -0.22
CA SER A 12 -2.43 -13.96 0.75
C SER A 12 -1.68 -14.49 1.97
N SER A 13 -0.35 -14.59 1.89
CA SER A 13 0.49 -15.06 3.00
C SER A 13 0.96 -13.94 3.92
N LEU A 14 0.63 -12.68 3.64
CA LEU A 14 1.19 -11.52 4.33
C LEU A 14 0.31 -10.96 5.45
N GLY A 15 -0.83 -11.56 5.71
CA GLY A 15 -1.73 -11.13 6.77
C GLY A 15 -2.68 -10.02 6.41
N LEU A 16 -2.85 -9.72 5.12
CA LEU A 16 -3.76 -8.70 4.66
C LEU A 16 -5.22 -9.16 4.74
N PRO A 17 -6.17 -8.25 5.02
CA PRO A 17 -7.58 -8.61 5.06
C PRO A 17 -8.14 -8.95 3.68
N PRO A 18 -9.26 -9.71 3.63
CA PRO A 18 -9.83 -10.18 2.36
C PRO A 18 -10.16 -9.08 1.36
N PHE A 19 -10.63 -7.91 1.82
CA PHE A 19 -11.01 -6.85 0.89
C PHE A 19 -9.80 -6.29 0.12
N LEU A 20 -8.62 -6.26 0.74
CA LEU A 20 -7.40 -5.85 0.05
C LEU A 20 -6.92 -6.93 -0.92
N LEU A 21 -7.03 -8.20 -0.53
CA LEU A 21 -6.68 -9.31 -1.42
C LEU A 21 -7.59 -9.31 -2.66
N GLU A 22 -8.85 -8.98 -2.49
CA GLU A 22 -9.78 -8.85 -3.61
C GLU A 22 -9.36 -7.71 -4.56
N SER A 23 -9.03 -6.55 -4.02
CA SER A 23 -8.54 -5.43 -4.83
C SER A 23 -7.28 -5.79 -5.59
N LEU A 24 -6.33 -6.46 -4.94
CA LEU A 24 -5.09 -6.89 -5.57
C LEU A 24 -5.34 -7.91 -6.68
N SER A 25 -6.26 -8.83 -6.47
CA SER A 25 -6.64 -9.82 -7.47
C SER A 25 -7.23 -9.16 -8.71
N VAL A 26 -8.10 -8.18 -8.54
CA VAL A 26 -8.68 -7.42 -9.66
C VAL A 26 -7.60 -6.67 -10.42
N LEU A 27 -6.60 -6.15 -9.72
CA LEU A 27 -5.48 -5.44 -10.34
C LEU A 27 -4.44 -6.37 -10.97
N GLY A 28 -4.57 -7.68 -10.76
CA GLY A 28 -3.63 -8.67 -11.29
C GLY A 28 -2.38 -8.87 -10.43
N TYR A 29 -2.39 -8.43 -9.19
CA TYR A 29 -1.26 -8.60 -8.27
C TYR A 29 -1.46 -9.85 -7.44
N GLU A 30 -0.71 -10.92 -7.73
CA GLU A 30 -0.81 -12.19 -7.02
C GLU A 30 0.38 -12.41 -6.09
N GLU A 31 1.58 -12.03 -6.53
CA GLU A 31 2.83 -12.25 -5.81
C GLU A 31 3.44 -10.93 -5.37
N ALA A 32 3.96 -10.93 -4.14
CA ALA A 32 4.61 -9.76 -3.56
C ALA A 32 6.05 -9.65 -4.04
N THR A 33 6.49 -8.41 -4.29
CA THR A 33 7.92 -8.13 -4.52
C THR A 33 8.69 -8.32 -3.21
N PRO A 34 10.05 -8.43 -3.26
CA PRO A 34 10.82 -8.59 -2.03
C PRO A 34 10.60 -7.49 -0.99
N ILE A 35 10.52 -6.21 -1.42
CA ILE A 35 10.28 -5.12 -0.48
C ILE A 35 8.88 -5.24 0.17
N GLN A 36 7.89 -5.68 -0.58
CA GLN A 36 6.54 -5.89 -0.05
C GLN A 36 6.53 -7.05 0.94
N ALA A 37 7.16 -8.16 0.60
CA ALA A 37 7.18 -9.37 1.43
C ALA A 37 7.85 -9.12 2.79
N GLU A 38 8.87 -8.28 2.84
CA GLU A 38 9.55 -7.93 4.09
C GLU A 38 8.83 -6.85 4.89
N THR A 39 8.28 -5.86 4.21
CA THR A 39 7.73 -4.66 4.83
C THR A 39 6.32 -4.86 5.37
N ILE A 40 5.46 -5.52 4.59
CA ILE A 40 4.04 -5.66 4.94
C ILE A 40 3.86 -6.39 6.27
N PRO A 41 4.48 -7.56 6.51
CA PRO A 41 4.30 -8.23 7.80
C PRO A 41 4.79 -7.40 8.99
N ALA A 42 5.90 -6.69 8.84
CA ALA A 42 6.46 -5.85 9.89
C ALA A 42 5.50 -4.70 10.25
N LEU A 43 4.96 -4.03 9.23
CA LEU A 43 3.98 -2.94 9.45
C LEU A 43 2.67 -3.48 10.00
N MET A 44 2.23 -4.67 9.57
CA MET A 44 1.04 -5.31 10.13
C MET A 44 1.23 -5.65 11.61
N ALA A 45 2.47 -5.92 12.04
CA ALA A 45 2.81 -6.17 13.43
C ALA A 45 3.07 -4.89 14.24
N ASN A 46 2.73 -3.72 13.71
CA ASN A 46 2.89 -2.40 14.34
C ASN A 46 4.36 -2.01 14.56
N ARG A 47 5.25 -2.47 13.71
CA ARG A 47 6.66 -2.10 13.75
C ARG A 47 6.93 -0.93 12.82
N ASP A 48 7.87 -0.08 13.20
CA ASP A 48 8.38 0.97 12.33
C ASP A 48 9.37 0.36 11.33
N VAL A 49 9.32 0.85 10.08
CA VAL A 49 10.12 0.29 9.01
C VAL A 49 10.78 1.42 8.21
N VAL A 50 12.06 1.25 7.89
CA VAL A 50 12.74 2.05 6.88
C VAL A 50 13.02 1.14 5.70
N GLY A 51 12.32 1.38 4.59
CA GLY A 51 12.46 0.59 3.38
C GLY A 51 13.21 1.35 2.31
N ILE A 52 14.33 0.80 1.85
CA ILE A 52 15.14 1.38 0.77
C ILE A 52 15.10 0.42 -0.41
N ALA A 53 14.54 0.90 -1.52
CA ALA A 53 14.44 0.10 -2.74
C ALA A 53 14.43 1.03 -3.94
N GLN A 54 14.78 0.47 -5.09
CA GLN A 54 14.75 1.21 -6.34
C GLN A 54 13.31 1.49 -6.80
N THR A 55 13.16 2.51 -7.64
CA THR A 55 11.87 2.83 -8.28
C THR A 55 11.35 1.63 -9.05
N GLY A 56 10.04 1.40 -9.00
CA GLY A 56 9.40 0.30 -9.72
C GLY A 56 9.42 -1.04 -8.98
N THR A 57 9.84 -1.06 -7.71
CA THR A 57 9.92 -2.28 -6.92
C THR A 57 8.67 -2.53 -6.05
N GLY A 58 7.63 -1.73 -6.22
CA GLY A 58 6.40 -1.89 -5.44
C GLY A 58 6.41 -1.23 -4.08
N LYS A 59 7.24 -0.20 -3.88
CA LYS A 59 7.34 0.49 -2.58
C LYS A 59 6.01 1.08 -2.10
N THR A 60 5.22 1.62 -3.03
CA THR A 60 3.94 2.23 -2.66
C THR A 60 3.01 1.22 -1.99
N ALA A 61 2.84 0.05 -2.61
CA ALA A 61 2.02 -1.01 -2.02
C ALA A 61 2.58 -1.50 -0.69
N ALA A 62 3.90 -1.50 -0.54
CA ALA A 62 4.56 -1.97 0.68
C ALA A 62 4.12 -1.19 1.93
N PHE A 63 3.85 0.10 1.81
CA PHE A 63 3.31 0.87 2.94
C PHE A 63 1.81 1.12 2.84
N ALA A 64 1.26 1.22 1.63
CA ALA A 64 -0.16 1.52 1.43
C ALA A 64 -1.07 0.40 1.91
N LEU A 65 -0.72 -0.84 1.60
CA LEU A 65 -1.56 -1.99 1.96
C LEU A 65 -1.69 -2.16 3.47
N PRO A 66 -0.61 -2.12 4.27
CA PRO A 66 -0.76 -2.17 5.72
C PRO A 66 -1.52 -0.97 6.28
N ALA A 67 -1.31 0.23 5.74
CA ALA A 67 -2.03 1.41 6.17
C ALA A 67 -3.54 1.25 5.97
N LEU A 68 -3.95 0.78 4.79
CA LEU A 68 -5.36 0.53 4.49
C LEU A 68 -5.95 -0.60 5.33
N ALA A 69 -5.15 -1.64 5.63
CA ALA A 69 -5.58 -2.75 6.45
C ALA A 69 -5.90 -2.32 7.89
N LYS A 70 -5.22 -1.30 8.39
CA LYS A 70 -5.34 -0.84 9.77
C LYS A 70 -6.33 0.30 9.97
N LEU A 71 -6.94 0.81 8.90
CA LEU A 71 -7.93 1.88 9.02
C LEU A 71 -9.16 1.38 9.77
N ASP A 72 -9.66 2.24 10.64
CA ASP A 72 -11.01 2.09 11.20
C ASP A 72 -11.98 2.82 10.27
N TYR A 73 -12.71 2.07 9.46
CA TYR A 73 -13.57 2.62 8.42
C TYR A 73 -14.83 3.31 8.98
N LYS A 74 -15.05 3.20 10.28
CA LYS A 74 -16.13 3.91 10.97
C LYS A 74 -15.75 5.32 11.41
N ARG A 75 -14.44 5.58 11.49
CA ARG A 75 -13.93 6.89 11.88
C ARG A 75 -13.80 7.80 10.68
N ARG A 76 -14.13 9.09 10.89
CA ARG A 76 -14.07 10.08 9.81
C ARG A 76 -12.83 10.98 9.88
N ASN A 77 -12.06 10.87 10.96
CA ASN A 77 -10.83 11.65 11.10
C ASN A 77 -9.72 11.08 10.23
N PRO A 78 -8.80 11.92 9.78
CA PRO A 78 -7.60 11.41 9.10
C PRO A 78 -6.83 10.46 10.02
N GLN A 79 -6.46 9.31 9.49
CA GLN A 79 -5.75 8.26 10.25
C GLN A 79 -4.35 7.98 9.69
N VAL A 80 -4.11 8.35 8.44
CA VAL A 80 -2.83 8.11 7.76
C VAL A 80 -2.42 9.39 7.07
N LEU A 81 -1.16 9.78 7.29
CA LEU A 81 -0.54 10.90 6.59
C LEU A 81 0.63 10.37 5.78
N VAL A 82 0.65 10.67 4.48
CA VAL A 82 1.74 10.29 3.59
C VAL A 82 2.39 11.57 3.06
N LEU A 83 3.70 11.68 3.25
CA LEU A 83 4.46 12.82 2.76
C LEU A 83 5.26 12.41 1.52
N CYS A 84 5.16 13.20 0.47
CA CYS A 84 5.86 12.96 -0.78
C CYS A 84 6.66 14.20 -1.19
N PRO A 85 7.84 14.02 -1.82
CA PRO A 85 8.69 15.16 -2.16
C PRO A 85 8.21 15.98 -3.36
N THR A 86 7.35 15.41 -4.22
CA THR A 86 6.88 16.11 -5.42
C THR A 86 5.37 15.97 -5.55
N ARG A 87 4.78 16.90 -6.30
CA ARG A 87 3.35 16.89 -6.61
C ARG A 87 2.97 15.64 -7.41
N GLU A 88 3.76 15.32 -8.43
CA GLU A 88 3.51 14.18 -9.30
C GLU A 88 3.50 12.87 -8.49
N LEU A 89 4.46 12.72 -7.59
CA LEU A 89 4.53 11.52 -6.75
C LEU A 89 3.33 11.44 -5.81
N SER A 90 2.93 12.56 -5.21
CA SER A 90 1.77 12.56 -4.30
C SER A 90 0.48 12.18 -5.04
N MET A 91 0.32 12.61 -6.29
CA MET A 91 -0.82 12.23 -7.11
C MET A 91 -0.80 10.74 -7.44
N GLN A 92 0.37 10.21 -7.81
CA GLN A 92 0.53 8.77 -8.08
C GLN A 92 0.23 7.92 -6.84
N VAL A 93 0.73 8.34 -5.69
CA VAL A 93 0.49 7.63 -4.43
C VAL A 93 -0.99 7.67 -4.06
N ALA A 94 -1.65 8.82 -4.21
CA ALA A 94 -3.09 8.94 -3.95
C ALA A 94 -3.90 8.01 -4.85
N ASP A 95 -3.57 7.96 -6.14
CA ASP A 95 -4.24 7.07 -7.08
C ASP A 95 -4.03 5.60 -6.73
N ALA A 96 -2.82 5.24 -6.29
CA ALA A 96 -2.53 3.89 -5.85
C ALA A 96 -3.37 3.50 -4.62
N PHE A 97 -3.45 4.38 -3.63
CA PHE A 97 -4.31 4.15 -2.47
C PHE A 97 -5.77 3.94 -2.87
N ARG A 98 -6.27 4.76 -3.78
CA ARG A 98 -7.66 4.60 -4.28
C ARG A 98 -7.86 3.26 -4.96
N SER A 99 -6.90 2.83 -5.75
CA SER A 99 -6.97 1.52 -6.44
C SER A 99 -7.01 0.36 -5.46
N TYR A 100 -6.15 0.39 -4.44
CA TYR A 100 -6.11 -0.68 -3.43
C TYR A 100 -7.35 -0.67 -2.53
N ALA A 101 -7.92 0.50 -2.29
CA ALA A 101 -9.09 0.65 -1.43
C ALA A 101 -10.41 0.42 -2.15
N LYS A 102 -10.39 0.06 -3.43
CA LYS A 102 -11.59 -0.01 -4.27
C LYS A 102 -12.65 -0.97 -3.75
N SER A 103 -12.23 -2.07 -3.15
CA SER A 103 -13.15 -3.04 -2.55
C SER A 103 -13.47 -2.74 -1.09
N SER A 104 -12.96 -1.65 -0.55
CA SER A 104 -13.30 -1.21 0.82
C SER A 104 -14.53 -0.31 0.80
N ASP A 105 -15.15 -0.18 1.96
CA ASP A 105 -16.31 0.67 2.13
C ASP A 105 -15.95 1.86 3.02
N GLY A 106 -16.00 3.06 2.45
CA GLY A 106 -15.81 4.30 3.19
C GLY A 106 -14.39 4.85 3.28
N CYS A 107 -13.45 4.34 2.49
CA CYS A 107 -12.11 4.91 2.46
C CYS A 107 -12.09 6.19 1.62
N ARG A 108 -11.50 7.25 2.17
CA ARG A 108 -11.31 8.51 1.48
C ARG A 108 -9.83 8.85 1.39
N VAL A 109 -9.39 9.25 0.20
CA VAL A 109 -8.01 9.65 -0.07
C VAL A 109 -8.04 11.07 -0.59
N VAL A 110 -7.27 11.95 0.06
CA VAL A 110 -7.17 13.36 -0.34
C VAL A 110 -5.70 13.67 -0.60
N ALA A 111 -5.40 14.17 -1.79
CA ALA A 111 -4.08 14.66 -2.14
C ALA A 111 -4.04 16.18 -1.95
N LEU A 112 -3.11 16.64 -1.12
CA LEU A 112 -2.89 18.05 -0.87
C LEU A 112 -1.57 18.44 -1.51
N CYS A 113 -1.63 19.24 -2.58
CA CYS A 113 -0.46 19.67 -3.34
C CYS A 113 -0.43 21.20 -3.43
N GLY A 114 0.78 21.74 -3.54
CA GLY A 114 0.93 23.15 -3.79
C GLY A 114 0.21 23.58 -5.07
N GLY A 115 -0.53 24.69 -5.03
CA GLY A 115 -1.29 25.19 -6.16
C GLY A 115 -2.69 24.60 -6.31
N ASN A 116 -3.07 23.62 -5.48
CA ASN A 116 -4.43 23.10 -5.49
C ASN A 116 -5.38 23.98 -4.68
N ASP A 117 -6.66 23.98 -5.08
CA ASP A 117 -7.72 24.57 -4.26
C ASP A 117 -7.98 23.64 -3.09
N MET A 118 -7.80 24.15 -1.88
CA MET A 118 -7.89 23.34 -0.65
C MET A 118 -9.26 23.42 0.02
N ARG A 119 -10.26 23.93 -0.66
CA ARG A 119 -11.62 23.99 -0.14
C ARG A 119 -12.32 22.67 -0.13
#